data_410e8286619078e2fdf4bcc4d495a9cc
#
_entry.id   410e8286619078e2fdf4bcc4d495a9cc
#
_cell.length_a   1.000
_cell.length_b   1.000
_cell.length_c   1.000
_cell.angle_alpha   90.00
_cell.angle_beta   90.00
_cell.angle_gamma   90.00
#
_symmetry.space_group_name_H-M   'P 1'
#
loop_
_entity.id
_entity.type
_entity.pdbx_description
1 polymer ?
#
loop_
_entity_poly.entity_id
_entity_poly.type
_entity_poly.pdbx_seq_one_letter_code
_entity_poly.pdbx_strand_id
1 'polypeptide(L)'
;MNLQELVESSKAQLSETEWLIFHFLNEDKSAYSYNIQEIADSCHVSTTSVFRLCKKLGLTGFSELKAVLKYAKQEATLIVRRDFQELYHQVVDYIARF
;
A
#
# COMPACT_ATOMS: atom_id res chain seq x y z
N MET A 1 0.94 -9.44 -3.04
CA MET A 1 1.34 -9.14 -1.66
C MET A 1 1.24 -7.65 -1.40
N ASN A 2 0.52 -7.26 -0.35
CA ASN A 2 0.40 -5.85 0.02
C ASN A 2 1.11 -5.60 1.36
N LEU A 3 1.18 -4.33 1.76
CA LEU A 3 1.90 -3.93 2.98
C LEU A 3 1.29 -4.55 4.23
N GLN A 4 -0.03 -4.64 4.31
CA GLN A 4 -0.71 -5.24 5.44
C GLN A 4 -0.40 -6.73 5.58
N GLU A 5 -0.35 -7.46 4.48
CA GLU A 5 0.05 -8.87 4.48
C GLU A 5 1.48 -9.05 4.97
N LEU A 6 2.39 -8.15 4.59
CA LEU A 6 3.77 -8.18 5.07
C LEU A 6 3.85 -7.99 6.59
N VAL A 7 3.09 -7.06 7.15
CA VAL A 7 3.06 -6.84 8.59
C VAL A 7 2.53 -8.07 9.31
N GLU A 8 1.46 -8.66 8.81
CA GLU A 8 0.85 -9.84 9.41
C GLU A 8 1.76 -11.07 9.33
N SER A 9 2.38 -11.30 8.16
CA SER A 9 3.23 -12.48 7.93
C SER A 9 4.58 -12.40 8.63
N SER A 10 5.13 -11.19 8.81
CA SER A 10 6.41 -11.01 9.47
C SER A 10 6.34 -11.19 10.98
N LYS A 11 5.15 -11.08 11.57
CA LYS A 11 4.93 -11.08 13.02
C LYS A 11 5.77 -10.04 13.74
N ALA A 12 6.15 -8.98 13.03
CA ALA A 12 6.99 -7.93 13.57
C ALA A 12 6.21 -7.08 14.56
N GLN A 13 6.86 -6.72 15.67
CA GLN A 13 6.33 -5.75 16.61
C GLN A 13 6.80 -4.37 16.17
N LEU A 14 5.89 -3.57 15.67
CA LEU A 14 6.20 -2.23 15.23
C LEU A 14 6.12 -1.24 16.40
N SER A 15 7.07 -0.31 16.46
CA SER A 15 7.02 0.82 17.39
C SER A 15 5.92 1.79 16.97
N GLU A 16 5.59 2.76 17.84
CA GLU A 16 4.63 3.82 17.52
C GLU A 16 5.03 4.57 16.25
N THR A 17 6.31 4.92 16.12
CA THR A 17 6.83 5.61 14.93
C THR A 17 6.66 4.75 13.68
N GLU A 18 6.92 3.47 13.78
CA GLU A 18 6.78 2.53 12.66
C GLU A 18 5.32 2.32 12.28
N TRP A 19 4.42 2.25 13.26
CA TRP A 19 2.99 2.22 13.00
C TRP A 19 2.50 3.48 12.29
N LEU A 20 3.02 4.63 12.68
CA LEU A 20 2.69 5.90 12.03
C LEU A 20 3.07 5.88 10.55
N ILE A 21 4.28 5.41 10.25
CA ILE A 21 4.77 5.28 8.87
C ILE A 21 3.90 4.27 8.10
N PHE A 22 3.60 3.13 8.71
CA PHE A 22 2.76 2.11 8.10
C PHE A 22 1.39 2.65 7.73
N HIS A 23 0.74 3.36 8.63
CA HIS A 23 -0.58 3.95 8.37
C HIS A 23 -0.52 4.97 7.24
N PHE A 24 0.51 5.82 7.22
CA PHE A 24 0.70 6.76 6.13
C PHE A 24 0.82 6.06 4.79
N LEU A 25 1.65 5.03 4.70
CA LEU A 25 1.87 4.28 3.47
C LEU A 25 0.61 3.53 3.02
N ASN A 26 -0.18 3.05 3.97
CA ASN A 26 -1.39 2.30 3.68
C ASN A 26 -2.54 3.19 3.22
N GLU A 27 -2.61 4.42 3.73
CA GLU A 27 -3.71 5.34 3.44
C GLU A 27 -3.44 6.24 2.24
N ASP A 28 -2.18 6.65 2.02
CA ASP A 28 -1.84 7.52 0.90
C ASP A 28 -1.61 6.71 -0.36
N LYS A 29 -2.54 6.81 -1.30
CA LYS A 29 -2.50 6.07 -2.57
C LYS A 29 -1.34 6.49 -3.46
N SER A 30 -0.73 7.63 -3.20
CA SER A 30 0.42 8.14 -3.96
C SER A 30 1.76 7.79 -3.31
N ALA A 31 1.75 7.05 -2.19
CA ALA A 31 2.97 6.72 -1.44
C ALA A 31 4.03 6.02 -2.29
N TYR A 32 3.62 5.23 -3.27
CA TYR A 32 4.54 4.52 -4.16
C TYR A 32 5.40 5.48 -5.00
N SER A 33 4.98 6.73 -5.17
CA SER A 33 5.71 7.74 -5.96
C SER A 33 6.70 8.54 -5.14
N TYR A 34 6.66 8.45 -3.81
CA TYR A 34 7.51 9.24 -2.94
C TYR A 34 8.88 8.58 -2.76
N ASN A 35 9.91 9.42 -2.58
CA ASN A 35 11.22 8.92 -2.14
C ASN A 35 11.23 8.78 -0.62
N ILE A 36 12.29 8.18 -0.05
CA ILE A 36 12.38 7.93 1.38
C ILE A 36 12.35 9.24 2.19
N GLN A 37 12.96 10.30 1.68
CA GLN A 37 12.97 11.59 2.37
C GLN A 37 11.58 12.21 2.42
N GLU A 38 10.83 12.12 1.34
CA GLU A 38 9.47 12.64 1.29
C GLU A 38 8.54 11.90 2.27
N ILE A 39 8.70 10.59 2.38
CA ILE A 39 7.93 9.81 3.35
C ILE A 39 8.30 10.19 4.77
N ALA A 40 9.61 10.31 5.05
CA ALA A 40 10.09 10.70 6.38
C ALA A 40 9.58 12.09 6.77
N ASP A 41 9.65 13.04 5.85
CA ASP A 41 9.16 14.40 6.06
C ASP A 41 7.65 14.45 6.30
N SER A 42 6.89 13.68 5.54
CA SER A 42 5.42 13.60 5.69
C SER A 42 5.00 13.03 7.04
N CYS A 43 5.78 12.10 7.57
CA CYS A 43 5.52 11.47 8.86
C CYS A 43 6.22 12.18 10.03
N HIS A 44 7.02 13.21 9.77
CA HIS A 44 7.84 13.90 10.77
C HIS A 44 8.78 12.95 11.52
N VAL A 45 9.41 12.06 10.76
CA VAL A 45 10.36 11.07 11.31
C VAL A 45 11.65 11.10 10.50
N SER A 46 12.67 10.37 10.98
CA SER A 46 13.95 10.24 10.26
C SER A 46 13.84 9.20 9.15
N THR A 47 14.69 9.31 8.14
CA THR A 47 14.81 8.28 7.10
C THR A 47 15.23 6.93 7.69
N THR A 48 16.01 6.95 8.77
CA THR A 48 16.39 5.73 9.49
C THR A 48 15.17 4.99 10.02
N SER A 49 14.16 5.71 10.52
CA SER A 49 12.92 5.08 10.98
C SER A 49 12.18 4.37 9.85
N VAL A 50 12.12 4.98 8.67
CA VAL A 50 11.52 4.36 7.48
C VAL A 50 12.31 3.11 7.09
N PHE A 51 13.63 3.19 7.09
CA PHE A 51 14.50 2.06 6.78
C PHE A 51 14.31 0.90 7.77
N ARG A 52 14.21 1.21 9.07
CA ARG A 52 13.96 0.19 10.11
C ARG A 52 12.63 -0.53 9.88
N LEU A 53 11.60 0.21 9.48
CA LEU A 53 10.32 -0.42 9.14
C LEU A 53 10.50 -1.43 8.00
N CYS A 54 11.21 -1.04 6.93
CA CYS A 54 11.50 -1.94 5.81
C CYS A 54 12.18 -3.22 6.29
N LYS A 55 13.19 -3.10 7.14
CA LYS A 55 13.93 -4.26 7.68
C LYS A 55 13.03 -5.16 8.52
N LYS A 56 12.19 -4.59 9.36
CA LYS A 56 11.25 -5.36 10.19
C LYS A 56 10.23 -6.13 9.35
N LEU A 57 9.86 -5.60 8.19
CA LEU A 57 8.96 -6.29 7.26
C LEU A 57 9.66 -7.35 6.42
N GLY A 58 10.96 -7.56 6.63
CA GLY A 58 11.73 -8.54 5.87
C GLY A 58 12.19 -8.06 4.51
N LEU A 59 12.10 -6.77 4.26
CA LEU A 59 12.53 -6.18 2.98
C LEU A 59 14.02 -5.81 3.04
N THR A 60 14.68 -5.84 1.89
CA THR A 60 16.11 -5.49 1.81
C THR A 60 16.35 -3.99 1.95
N GLY A 61 15.34 -3.17 1.62
CA GLY A 61 15.45 -1.74 1.73
C GLY A 61 14.25 -1.02 1.14
N PHE A 62 14.42 0.29 0.91
CA PHE A 62 13.35 1.15 0.45
C PHE A 62 12.88 0.81 -0.97
N SER A 63 13.79 0.38 -1.85
CA SER A 63 13.43 0.01 -3.22
C SER A 63 12.41 -1.13 -3.27
N GLU A 64 12.57 -2.13 -2.40
CA GLU A 64 11.61 -3.22 -2.28
C GLU A 64 10.28 -2.74 -1.72
N LEU A 65 10.30 -1.84 -0.73
CA LEU A 65 9.09 -1.25 -0.20
C LEU A 65 8.31 -0.52 -1.29
N LYS A 66 9.00 0.27 -2.11
CA LYS A 66 8.39 0.95 -3.26
C LYS A 66 7.75 -0.03 -4.24
N ALA A 67 8.44 -1.13 -4.53
CA ALA A 67 7.91 -2.16 -5.41
C ALA A 67 6.63 -2.79 -4.85
N VAL A 68 6.59 -3.06 -3.54
CA VAL A 68 5.40 -3.60 -2.86
C VAL A 68 4.24 -2.63 -2.96
N LEU A 69 4.47 -1.34 -2.69
CA LEU A 69 3.43 -0.31 -2.77
C LEU A 69 2.88 -0.17 -4.19
N LYS A 70 3.76 -0.20 -5.17
CA LYS A 70 3.37 -0.09 -6.57
C LYS A 70 2.56 -1.30 -7.03
N TYR A 71 2.99 -2.50 -6.64
CA TYR A 71 2.28 -3.73 -6.95
C TYR A 71 0.89 -3.75 -6.33
N ALA A 72 0.78 -3.38 -5.06
CA ALA A 72 -0.50 -3.33 -4.36
C ALA A 72 -1.47 -2.35 -5.04
N LYS A 73 -0.98 -1.20 -5.50
CA LYS A 73 -1.79 -0.24 -6.24
C LYS A 73 -2.30 -0.81 -7.55
N GLN A 74 -1.43 -1.47 -8.32
CA GLN A 74 -1.80 -2.08 -9.60
C GLN A 74 -2.84 -3.18 -9.41
N GLU A 75 -2.66 -4.02 -8.41
CA GLU A 75 -3.59 -5.09 -8.06
C GLU A 75 -4.95 -4.51 -7.67
N ALA A 76 -4.99 -3.51 -6.80
CA ALA A 76 -6.22 -2.85 -6.39
C ALA A 76 -6.93 -2.21 -7.58
N THR A 77 -6.20 -1.57 -8.49
CA THR A 77 -6.76 -0.96 -9.70
C THR A 77 -7.36 -2.01 -10.61
N LEU A 78 -6.72 -3.16 -10.79
CA LEU A 78 -7.24 -4.26 -11.61
C LEU A 78 -8.52 -4.84 -11.02
N ILE A 79 -8.57 -5.04 -9.70
CA ILE A 79 -9.74 -5.54 -9.00
C ILE A 79 -10.92 -4.58 -9.17
N VAL A 80 -10.69 -3.28 -8.96
CA VAL A 80 -11.73 -2.25 -9.10
C VAL A 80 -12.27 -2.23 -10.53
N ARG A 81 -11.41 -2.33 -11.54
CA ARG A 81 -11.85 -2.37 -12.94
C ARG A 81 -12.72 -3.60 -13.25
N ARG A 82 -12.34 -4.74 -12.70
CA ARG A 82 -13.08 -5.98 -12.87
C ARG A 82 -14.47 -5.88 -12.26
N ASP A 83 -14.55 -5.44 -11.02
CA ASP A 83 -15.81 -5.25 -10.31
C ASP A 83 -16.70 -4.23 -11.02
N PHE A 84 -16.13 -3.14 -11.50
CA PHE A 84 -16.88 -2.11 -12.22
C PHE A 84 -17.46 -2.65 -13.51
N GLN A 85 -16.71 -3.45 -14.28
CA GLN A 85 -17.22 -4.06 -15.51
C GLN A 85 -18.37 -5.01 -15.24
N GLU A 86 -18.27 -5.87 -14.24
CA GLU A 86 -19.34 -6.78 -13.86
C GLU A 86 -20.58 -6.02 -13.44
N LEU A 87 -20.42 -5.00 -12.61
CA LEU A 87 -21.54 -4.17 -12.17
C LEU A 87 -22.19 -3.44 -13.34
N TYR A 88 -21.38 -2.92 -14.25
CA TYR A 88 -21.88 -2.24 -15.44
C TYR A 88 -22.72 -3.18 -16.30
N HIS A 89 -22.25 -4.39 -16.54
CA HIS A 89 -23.01 -5.39 -17.32
C HIS A 89 -24.31 -5.77 -16.63
N GLN A 90 -24.31 -5.95 -15.32
CA GLN A 90 -25.53 -6.25 -14.57
C GLN A 90 -26.57 -5.13 -14.68
N VAL A 91 -26.13 -3.87 -14.56
CA VAL A 91 -27.00 -2.71 -14.67
C VAL A 91 -27.57 -2.57 -16.07
N VAL A 92 -26.74 -2.75 -17.09
CA VAL A 92 -27.18 -2.69 -18.51
C VAL A 92 -28.19 -3.78 -18.81
N ASP A 93 -27.94 -5.01 -18.37
CA ASP A 93 -28.88 -6.13 -18.55
C ASP A 93 -30.21 -5.85 -17.85
N TYR A 94 -30.15 -5.30 -16.63
CA TYR A 94 -31.35 -4.94 -15.87
C TYR A 94 -32.17 -3.87 -16.59
N ILE A 95 -31.54 -2.83 -17.13
CA ILE A 95 -32.19 -1.77 -17.88
C ILE A 95 -32.77 -2.30 -19.19
N ALA A 96 -32.05 -3.18 -19.87
CA ALA A 96 -32.50 -3.77 -21.14
C ALA A 96 -33.73 -4.62 -21.01
N ARG A 97 -34.06 -5.12 -19.81
CA ARG A 97 -35.26 -5.93 -19.54
C ARG A 97 -36.53 -5.09 -19.40
N PHE A 98 -36.37 -3.79 -19.21
CA PHE A 98 -37.48 -2.86 -19.12
C PHE A 98 -37.70 -2.11 -20.42
#